data_a4039b02fb07ae558b2a31844107c6fe
#
_entry.id   a4039b02fb07ae558b2a31844107c6fe
#
_cell.length_a   1.000
_cell.length_b   1.000
_cell.length_c   1.000
_cell.angle_alpha   90.00
_cell.angle_beta   90.00
_cell.angle_gamma   90.00
#
_symmetry.space_group_name_H-M   'P 1'
#
loop_
_entity.id
_entity.type
_entity.pdbx_description
1 polymer ?
#
loop_
_entity_poly.entity_id
_entity_poly.type
_entity_poly.pdbx_seq_one_letter_code
_entity_poly.pdbx_strand_id
1 'polypeptide(L)'
;MNNSVNNSGNDPDVFLAKLATHRACLVSVHSTRGSVPREQGAWMAVFNDEVMGTIGGGQLEFQAIAQAREHLRDESTASWVPARFALGPSLGQCCGGEVHLMFELVHQGHITELRRRLKVALRPVALFGGGHVGKALVQVLGSLPFDVTWIDSRDEIFPHGVPARVSCEHSDPVHAAVNRLSSGSQVLIMSFSHAEDLDVVAACLQRQRVRGDLPFIGLIGSKTKWARFRHQLEARGFTTHELSRVTCPVGVEGIQSKLPEVIAVAMAAQLLRQL
;
A
#
# COMPACT_ATOMS: atom_id res chain seq x y z
N MET A 1 -30.20 -1.99 14.00
CA MET A 1 -29.65 -2.75 12.87
C MET A 1 -28.20 -2.32 12.73
N ASN A 2 -27.28 -3.15 13.21
CA ASN A 2 -25.84 -2.85 13.19
C ASN A 2 -25.34 -2.93 11.75
N ASN A 3 -25.06 -1.79 11.13
CA ASN A 3 -24.21 -1.74 9.94
C ASN A 3 -22.77 -1.99 10.38
N SER A 4 -22.36 -3.25 10.43
CA SER A 4 -20.95 -3.59 10.50
C SER A 4 -20.31 -3.21 9.17
N VAL A 5 -19.74 -2.01 9.11
CA VAL A 5 -18.76 -1.66 8.07
C VAL A 5 -17.52 -2.50 8.38
N ASN A 6 -17.45 -3.68 7.78
CA ASN A 6 -16.22 -4.45 7.78
C ASN A 6 -15.19 -3.64 7.00
N ASN A 7 -14.26 -3.05 7.72
CA ASN A 7 -13.17 -2.23 7.20
C ASN A 7 -12.05 -3.12 6.58
N SER A 8 -12.44 -4.13 5.81
CA SER A 8 -11.58 -4.78 4.83
C SER A 8 -11.45 -3.80 3.67
N GLY A 9 -10.48 -2.88 3.81
CA GLY A 9 -10.28 -1.71 2.96
C GLY A 9 -10.49 -2.01 1.47
N ASN A 10 -10.37 -1.03 0.61
CA ASN A 10 -10.52 -1.10 -0.86
C ASN A 10 -9.64 -2.21 -1.51
N ASP A 11 -9.73 -3.45 -1.00
CA ASP A 11 -9.02 -4.60 -1.57
C ASP A 11 -9.89 -5.23 -2.67
N PRO A 12 -9.53 -5.05 -3.95
CA PRO A 12 -10.30 -5.60 -5.06
C PRO A 12 -10.39 -7.13 -5.02
N ASP A 13 -9.38 -7.83 -4.50
CA ASP A 13 -9.39 -9.29 -4.50
C ASP A 13 -10.41 -9.86 -3.52
N VAL A 14 -10.59 -9.22 -2.35
CA VAL A 14 -11.65 -9.60 -1.39
C VAL A 14 -13.04 -9.34 -1.99
N PHE A 15 -13.22 -8.18 -2.64
CA PHE A 15 -14.46 -7.87 -3.36
C PHE A 15 -14.76 -8.90 -4.45
N LEU A 16 -13.80 -9.20 -5.33
CA LEU A 16 -13.98 -10.14 -6.43
C LEU A 16 -14.23 -11.58 -5.96
N ALA A 17 -13.64 -11.98 -4.83
CA ALA A 17 -13.94 -13.28 -4.22
C ALA A 17 -15.40 -13.37 -3.76
N LYS A 18 -15.96 -12.31 -3.15
CA LYS A 18 -17.37 -12.29 -2.76
C LYS A 18 -18.30 -12.21 -3.98
N LEU A 19 -17.90 -11.47 -5.02
CA LEU A 19 -18.66 -11.35 -6.27
C LEU A 19 -18.83 -12.68 -7.01
N ALA A 20 -17.98 -13.68 -6.72
CA ALA A 20 -18.11 -15.02 -7.30
C ALA A 20 -19.41 -15.72 -6.90
N THR A 21 -20.01 -15.36 -5.77
CA THR A 21 -21.23 -15.99 -5.22
C THR A 21 -22.38 -15.01 -4.99
N HIS A 22 -22.12 -13.70 -5.00
CA HIS A 22 -23.10 -12.66 -4.71
C HIS A 22 -23.08 -11.58 -5.78
N ARG A 23 -24.22 -11.01 -6.12
CA ARG A 23 -24.29 -9.81 -6.95
C ARG A 23 -24.12 -8.55 -6.09
N ALA A 24 -23.61 -7.48 -6.69
CA ALA A 24 -23.40 -6.20 -6.04
C ALA A 24 -23.76 -5.05 -6.97
N CYS A 25 -24.00 -3.86 -6.38
CA CYS A 25 -23.94 -2.60 -7.11
C CYS A 25 -22.57 -1.97 -6.84
N LEU A 26 -21.74 -1.88 -7.87
CA LEU A 26 -20.47 -1.18 -7.82
C LEU A 26 -20.73 0.31 -8.04
N VAL A 27 -20.40 1.12 -7.04
CA VAL A 27 -20.47 2.58 -7.09
C VAL A 27 -19.07 3.11 -7.27
N SER A 28 -18.80 3.86 -8.33
CA SER A 28 -17.48 4.42 -8.59
C SER A 28 -17.54 5.93 -8.83
N VAL A 29 -16.51 6.64 -8.39
CA VAL A 29 -16.32 8.06 -8.68
C VAL A 29 -15.91 8.20 -10.15
N HIS A 30 -16.84 8.63 -10.99
CA HIS A 30 -16.64 8.81 -12.43
C HIS A 30 -15.88 10.09 -12.75
N SER A 31 -16.26 11.21 -12.11
CA SER A 31 -15.56 12.49 -12.25
C SER A 31 -15.82 13.38 -11.03
N THR A 32 -14.95 14.36 -10.83
CA THR A 32 -14.99 15.27 -9.69
C THR A 32 -14.71 16.71 -10.13
N ARG A 33 -15.26 17.67 -9.39
CA ARG A 33 -14.99 19.10 -9.58
C ARG A 33 -14.90 19.79 -8.22
N GLY A 34 -13.86 20.60 -8.02
CA GLY A 34 -13.61 21.29 -6.75
C GLY A 34 -13.08 20.36 -5.66
N SER A 35 -13.27 20.74 -4.39
CA SER A 35 -12.82 19.96 -3.24
C SER A 35 -13.73 18.77 -2.98
N VAL A 36 -13.20 17.58 -3.02
CA VAL A 36 -13.92 16.30 -2.91
C VAL A 36 -13.22 15.35 -1.94
N PRO A 37 -13.95 14.43 -1.28
CA PRO A 37 -13.38 13.51 -0.29
C PRO A 37 -12.52 12.39 -0.90
N ARG A 38 -12.79 12.02 -2.16
CA ARG A 38 -12.04 10.97 -2.89
C ARG A 38 -11.92 11.33 -4.37
N GLU A 39 -10.82 10.91 -4.97
CA GLU A 39 -10.52 11.16 -6.38
C GLU A 39 -11.29 10.21 -7.32
N GLN A 40 -11.25 10.53 -8.62
CA GLN A 40 -11.76 9.67 -9.68
C GLN A 40 -11.15 8.27 -9.59
N GLY A 41 -11.99 7.24 -9.80
CA GLY A 41 -11.60 5.84 -9.69
C GLY A 41 -11.79 5.25 -8.29
N ALA A 42 -12.04 6.04 -7.24
CA ALA A 42 -12.47 5.52 -5.95
C ALA A 42 -13.78 4.76 -6.11
N TRP A 43 -13.94 3.66 -5.38
CA TRP A 43 -15.09 2.77 -5.52
C TRP A 43 -15.57 2.21 -4.20
N MET A 44 -16.83 1.78 -4.21
CA MET A 44 -17.52 1.09 -3.15
C MET A 44 -18.42 0.02 -3.77
N ALA A 45 -18.42 -1.18 -3.23
CA ALA A 45 -19.33 -2.26 -3.63
C ALA A 45 -20.42 -2.44 -2.58
N VAL A 46 -21.67 -2.28 -2.98
CA VAL A 46 -22.83 -2.46 -2.12
C VAL A 46 -23.47 -3.81 -2.42
N PHE A 47 -23.46 -4.70 -1.42
CA PHE A 47 -24.19 -5.96 -1.41
C PHE A 47 -25.52 -5.79 -0.65
N ASN A 48 -26.35 -6.81 -0.61
CA ASN A 48 -27.62 -6.76 0.15
C ASN A 48 -27.37 -6.58 1.65
N ASP A 49 -26.34 -7.23 2.18
CA ASP A 49 -26.04 -7.37 3.61
C ASP A 49 -24.87 -6.50 4.09
N GLU A 50 -23.96 -6.13 3.19
CA GLU A 50 -22.75 -5.37 3.56
C GLU A 50 -22.31 -4.38 2.48
N VAL A 51 -21.35 -3.54 2.85
CA VAL A 51 -20.69 -2.57 1.95
C VAL A 51 -19.18 -2.78 2.09
N MET A 52 -18.48 -2.82 0.95
CA MET A 52 -17.03 -2.92 0.86
C MET A 52 -16.46 -1.70 0.15
N GLY A 53 -15.33 -1.19 0.62
CA GLY A 53 -14.72 0.01 0.07
C GLY A 53 -15.41 1.30 0.51
N THR A 54 -15.00 2.44 -0.07
CA THR A 54 -15.55 3.76 0.27
C THR A 54 -15.33 4.76 -0.85
N ILE A 55 -16.30 5.64 -1.04
CA ILE A 55 -16.24 6.81 -1.94
C ILE A 55 -16.03 8.12 -1.17
N GLY A 56 -15.69 8.05 0.13
CA GLY A 56 -15.32 9.20 0.95
C GLY A 56 -16.17 9.40 2.20
N GLY A 57 -17.11 8.53 2.48
CA GLY A 57 -17.93 8.55 3.71
C GLY A 57 -19.01 9.64 3.75
N GLY A 58 -19.59 9.80 4.94
CA GLY A 58 -20.59 10.83 5.23
C GLY A 58 -21.90 10.69 4.46
N GLN A 59 -22.58 11.82 4.29
CA GLN A 59 -23.92 11.87 3.67
C GLN A 59 -23.90 11.44 2.19
N LEU A 60 -22.79 11.72 1.48
CA LEU A 60 -22.61 11.27 0.09
C LEU A 60 -22.69 9.74 0.00
N GLU A 61 -21.92 9.06 0.82
CA GLU A 61 -21.87 7.60 0.82
C GLU A 61 -23.17 6.99 1.31
N PHE A 62 -23.81 7.58 2.33
CA PHE A 62 -25.11 7.15 2.81
C PHE A 62 -26.18 7.20 1.71
N GLN A 63 -26.26 8.28 0.94
CA GLN A 63 -27.21 8.42 -0.18
C GLN A 63 -26.87 7.46 -1.32
N ALA A 64 -25.58 7.31 -1.65
CA ALA A 64 -25.14 6.39 -2.68
C ALA A 64 -25.44 4.91 -2.32
N ILE A 65 -25.31 4.51 -1.05
CA ILE A 65 -25.70 3.17 -0.57
C ILE A 65 -27.19 2.95 -0.72
N ALA A 66 -28.02 3.94 -0.37
CA ALA A 66 -29.46 3.84 -0.51
C ALA A 66 -29.87 3.64 -1.97
N GLN A 67 -29.34 4.45 -2.89
CA GLN A 67 -29.57 4.34 -4.33
C GLN A 67 -29.04 3.00 -4.89
N ALA A 68 -27.86 2.57 -4.49
CA ALA A 68 -27.29 1.28 -4.93
C ALA A 68 -28.17 0.09 -4.50
N ARG A 69 -28.77 0.15 -3.30
CA ARG A 69 -29.71 -0.87 -2.84
C ARG A 69 -31.03 -0.87 -3.61
N GLU A 70 -31.50 0.29 -4.10
CA GLU A 70 -32.65 0.38 -5.01
C GLU A 70 -32.33 -0.32 -6.33
N HIS A 71 -31.18 -0.06 -6.95
CA HIS A 71 -30.74 -0.74 -8.16
C HIS A 71 -30.60 -2.27 -7.99
N LEU A 72 -30.18 -2.75 -6.80
CA LEU A 72 -30.14 -4.18 -6.51
C LEU A 72 -31.53 -4.82 -6.41
N ARG A 73 -32.57 -4.06 -6.05
CA ARG A 73 -33.96 -4.55 -5.97
C ARG A 73 -34.66 -4.51 -7.32
N ASP A 74 -34.40 -3.45 -8.09
CA ASP A 74 -35.05 -3.19 -9.38
C ASP A 74 -33.97 -2.87 -10.43
N GLU A 75 -33.64 -3.87 -11.23
CA GLU A 75 -32.64 -3.77 -12.30
C GLU A 75 -33.03 -2.78 -13.41
N SER A 76 -34.34 -2.44 -13.55
CA SER A 76 -34.79 -1.48 -14.53
C SER A 76 -34.38 -0.03 -14.19
N THR A 77 -34.02 0.24 -12.92
CA THR A 77 -33.55 1.56 -12.46
C THR A 77 -32.07 1.79 -12.69
N ALA A 78 -31.29 0.77 -13.12
CA ALA A 78 -29.88 0.90 -13.41
C ALA A 78 -29.65 1.87 -14.57
N SER A 79 -28.95 2.97 -14.29
CA SER A 79 -28.66 4.01 -15.27
C SER A 79 -27.18 3.98 -15.65
N TRP A 80 -26.91 4.04 -16.95
CA TRP A 80 -25.55 4.20 -17.49
C TRP A 80 -25.06 5.66 -17.47
N VAL A 81 -25.87 6.60 -16.95
CA VAL A 81 -25.51 8.00 -16.82
C VAL A 81 -25.04 8.27 -15.40
N PRO A 82 -23.88 8.91 -15.21
CA PRO A 82 -23.40 9.24 -13.88
C PRO A 82 -24.38 10.14 -13.12
N ALA A 83 -24.72 9.74 -11.89
CA ALA A 83 -25.54 10.55 -11.00
C ALA A 83 -24.70 11.67 -10.38
N ARG A 84 -25.23 12.90 -10.42
CA ARG A 84 -24.56 14.10 -9.90
C ARG A 84 -24.88 14.30 -8.42
N PHE A 85 -23.85 14.51 -7.62
CA PHE A 85 -23.95 14.87 -6.20
C PHE A 85 -23.19 16.18 -5.94
N ALA A 86 -23.91 17.22 -5.57
CA ALA A 86 -23.31 18.51 -5.17
C ALA A 86 -22.94 18.44 -3.68
N LEU A 87 -21.65 18.53 -3.39
CA LEU A 87 -21.12 18.55 -2.02
C LEU A 87 -21.25 19.96 -1.46
N GLY A 88 -22.20 20.18 -0.57
CA GLY A 88 -22.47 21.50 -0.03
C GLY A 88 -23.26 21.43 1.27
N PRO A 89 -23.76 22.60 1.77
CA PRO A 89 -24.53 22.64 3.01
C PRO A 89 -25.76 21.73 2.99
N SER A 90 -26.34 21.44 1.84
CA SER A 90 -27.46 20.50 1.66
C SER A 90 -27.10 19.05 2.01
N LEU A 91 -25.81 18.69 1.94
CA LEU A 91 -25.28 17.39 2.36
C LEU A 91 -24.52 17.47 3.69
N GLY A 92 -24.61 18.60 4.42
CA GLY A 92 -23.91 18.80 5.69
C GLY A 92 -22.37 18.74 5.56
N GLN A 93 -21.84 19.02 4.36
CA GLN A 93 -20.40 18.99 4.09
C GLN A 93 -19.84 20.39 3.85
N CYS A 94 -18.65 20.64 4.38
CA CYS A 94 -17.89 21.89 4.18
C CYS A 94 -17.23 21.96 2.79
N CYS A 95 -17.22 20.86 2.03
CA CYS A 95 -16.62 20.77 0.70
C CYS A 95 -17.58 21.37 -0.33
N GLY A 96 -17.17 22.41 -1.06
CA GLY A 96 -17.96 23.04 -2.13
C GLY A 96 -17.79 22.35 -3.49
N GLY A 97 -17.46 21.05 -3.53
CA GLY A 97 -17.21 20.30 -4.76
C GLY A 97 -18.43 19.60 -5.33
N GLU A 98 -18.22 18.91 -6.43
CA GLU A 98 -19.21 18.12 -7.14
C GLU A 98 -18.61 16.75 -7.49
N VAL A 99 -19.38 15.68 -7.27
CA VAL A 99 -18.99 14.30 -7.59
C VAL A 99 -20.05 13.69 -8.50
N HIS A 100 -19.60 13.03 -9.55
CA HIS A 100 -20.45 12.20 -10.40
C HIS A 100 -20.15 10.73 -10.10
N LEU A 101 -21.17 9.99 -9.68
CA LEU A 101 -21.09 8.58 -9.34
C LEU A 101 -21.71 7.72 -10.44
N MET A 102 -20.99 6.67 -10.83
CA MET A 102 -21.50 5.61 -11.69
C MET A 102 -22.00 4.45 -10.83
N PHE A 103 -23.16 3.90 -11.17
CA PHE A 103 -23.76 2.75 -10.52
C PHE A 103 -23.84 1.60 -11.50
N GLU A 104 -23.18 0.49 -11.22
CA GLU A 104 -23.09 -0.67 -12.10
C GLU A 104 -23.55 -1.92 -11.37
N LEU A 105 -24.56 -2.62 -11.89
CA LEU A 105 -24.91 -3.95 -11.39
C LEU A 105 -23.90 -4.97 -11.90
N VAL A 106 -23.20 -5.59 -10.97
CA VAL A 106 -22.11 -6.52 -11.25
C VAL A 106 -22.35 -7.88 -10.61
N HIS A 107 -21.89 -8.91 -11.28
CA HIS A 107 -22.01 -10.31 -10.86
C HIS A 107 -20.78 -11.11 -11.33
N GLN A 108 -20.78 -12.41 -11.06
CA GLN A 108 -19.68 -13.34 -11.40
C GLN A 108 -19.12 -13.15 -12.83
N GLY A 109 -19.98 -12.91 -13.83
CA GLY A 109 -19.55 -12.71 -15.23
C GLY A 109 -18.65 -11.50 -15.48
N HIS A 110 -18.61 -10.52 -14.56
CA HIS A 110 -17.82 -9.30 -14.67
C HIS A 110 -16.44 -9.39 -13.99
N ILE A 111 -16.13 -10.51 -13.30
CA ILE A 111 -14.90 -10.64 -12.48
C ILE A 111 -13.63 -10.36 -13.28
N THR A 112 -13.51 -10.90 -14.50
CA THR A 112 -12.29 -10.75 -15.31
C THR A 112 -12.05 -9.30 -15.72
N GLU A 113 -13.10 -8.61 -16.13
CA GLU A 113 -13.04 -7.19 -16.50
C GLU A 113 -12.77 -6.30 -15.29
N LEU A 114 -13.48 -6.55 -14.17
CA LEU A 114 -13.30 -5.81 -12.93
C LEU A 114 -11.91 -6.00 -12.33
N ARG A 115 -11.35 -7.20 -12.38
CA ARG A 115 -9.96 -7.46 -11.95
C ARG A 115 -8.97 -6.58 -12.69
N ARG A 116 -9.15 -6.38 -13.99
CA ARG A 116 -8.30 -5.49 -14.79
C ARG A 116 -8.55 -4.02 -14.44
N ARG A 117 -9.82 -3.61 -14.27
CA ARG A 117 -10.23 -2.22 -14.03
C ARG A 117 -9.87 -1.72 -12.62
N LEU A 118 -10.04 -2.57 -11.60
CA LEU A 118 -9.80 -2.24 -10.21
C LEU A 118 -8.37 -2.57 -9.74
N LYS A 119 -7.51 -3.03 -10.66
CA LYS A 119 -6.13 -3.36 -10.32
C LYS A 119 -5.40 -2.14 -9.75
N VAL A 120 -5.01 -2.24 -8.49
CA VAL A 120 -4.13 -1.24 -7.85
C VAL A 120 -2.71 -1.48 -8.32
N ALA A 121 -2.04 -0.45 -8.80
CA ALA A 121 -0.62 -0.51 -9.10
C ALA A 121 0.17 -0.56 -7.79
N LEU A 122 0.59 -1.76 -7.38
CA LEU A 122 1.40 -1.93 -6.19
C LEU A 122 2.86 -1.58 -6.50
N ARG A 123 3.53 -0.93 -5.53
CA ARG A 123 4.96 -0.65 -5.61
C ARG A 123 5.74 -1.74 -4.87
N PRO A 124 6.76 -2.34 -5.49
CA PRO A 124 7.52 -3.38 -4.84
C PRO A 124 8.40 -2.79 -3.72
N VAL A 125 8.35 -3.43 -2.55
CA VAL A 125 9.18 -3.11 -1.39
C VAL A 125 9.93 -4.37 -0.97
N ALA A 126 11.24 -4.28 -0.82
CA ALA A 126 12.06 -5.32 -0.23
C ALA A 126 12.43 -4.94 1.21
N LEU A 127 11.98 -5.71 2.18
CA LEU A 127 12.24 -5.51 3.60
C LEU A 127 13.20 -6.57 4.11
N PHE A 128 14.42 -6.17 4.43
CA PHE A 128 15.44 -7.04 5.03
C PHE A 128 15.39 -6.91 6.56
N GLY A 129 14.96 -7.98 7.24
CA GLY A 129 14.96 -8.11 8.69
C GLY A 129 13.59 -8.38 9.31
N GLY A 130 13.49 -9.49 10.05
CA GLY A 130 12.30 -9.99 10.74
C GLY A 130 12.21 -9.61 12.22
N GLY A 131 12.99 -8.62 12.69
CA GLY A 131 12.95 -8.13 14.07
C GLY A 131 11.66 -7.37 14.41
N HIS A 132 11.60 -6.77 15.60
CA HIS A 132 10.40 -6.06 16.09
C HIS A 132 9.93 -4.97 15.14
N VAL A 133 10.84 -4.14 14.61
CA VAL A 133 10.50 -3.08 13.65
C VAL A 133 10.00 -3.67 12.34
N GLY A 134 10.65 -4.73 11.82
CA GLY A 134 10.21 -5.42 10.61
C GLY A 134 8.80 -5.98 10.74
N LYS A 135 8.49 -6.64 11.87
CA LYS A 135 7.13 -7.15 12.17
C LYS A 135 6.09 -6.03 12.21
N ALA A 136 6.38 -4.92 12.91
CA ALA A 136 5.48 -3.78 12.96
C ALA A 136 5.28 -3.13 11.57
N LEU A 137 6.36 -3.00 10.80
CA LEU A 137 6.33 -2.38 9.48
C LEU A 137 5.51 -3.20 8.48
N VAL A 138 5.63 -4.53 8.49
CA VAL A 138 4.85 -5.44 7.64
C VAL A 138 3.34 -5.24 7.86
N GLN A 139 2.89 -5.06 9.10
CA GLN A 139 1.47 -4.79 9.39
C GLN A 139 1.00 -3.45 8.79
N VAL A 140 1.83 -2.42 8.86
CA VAL A 140 1.52 -1.11 8.28
C VAL A 140 1.51 -1.18 6.74
N LEU A 141 2.56 -1.75 6.15
CA LEU A 141 2.70 -1.83 4.69
C LEU A 141 1.63 -2.71 4.03
N GLY A 142 1.16 -3.75 4.73
CA GLY A 142 0.10 -4.63 4.23
C GLY A 142 -1.22 -3.93 3.93
N SER A 143 -1.48 -2.76 4.54
CA SER A 143 -2.65 -1.92 4.28
C SER A 143 -2.43 -0.83 3.23
N LEU A 144 -1.20 -0.66 2.76
CA LEU A 144 -0.78 0.38 1.82
C LEU A 144 -0.58 -0.20 0.39
N PRO A 145 -0.42 0.64 -0.65
CA PRO A 145 -0.30 0.17 -2.03
C PRO A 145 1.10 -0.41 -2.33
N PHE A 146 1.57 -1.33 -1.50
CA PHE A 146 2.85 -1.98 -1.64
C PHE A 146 2.71 -3.50 -1.83
N ASP A 147 3.63 -4.07 -2.61
CA ASP A 147 3.88 -5.50 -2.72
C ASP A 147 5.21 -5.79 -2.00
N VAL A 148 5.14 -6.46 -0.85
CA VAL A 148 6.26 -6.56 0.08
C VAL A 148 6.92 -7.94 -0.01
N THR A 149 8.21 -7.98 -0.36
CA THR A 149 9.05 -9.16 -0.13
C THR A 149 9.80 -8.98 1.18
N TRP A 150 9.44 -9.77 2.18
CA TRP A 150 10.02 -9.73 3.52
C TRP A 150 11.10 -10.81 3.66
N ILE A 151 12.35 -10.39 3.84
CA ILE A 151 13.55 -11.23 3.69
C ILE A 151 14.32 -11.28 5.00
N ASP A 152 14.72 -12.47 5.43
CA ASP A 152 15.60 -12.66 6.61
C ASP A 152 16.52 -13.87 6.41
N SER A 153 17.66 -13.88 7.10
CA SER A 153 18.60 -15.01 7.11
C SER A 153 18.15 -16.15 8.04
N ARG A 154 17.13 -15.93 8.87
CA ARG A 154 16.58 -16.90 9.81
C ARG A 154 15.23 -17.39 9.34
N ASP A 155 15.10 -18.68 9.05
CA ASP A 155 13.87 -19.26 8.49
C ASP A 155 12.66 -19.15 9.45
N GLU A 156 12.88 -19.41 10.74
CA GLU A 156 11.80 -19.44 11.74
C GLU A 156 11.36 -18.06 12.24
N ILE A 157 11.87 -16.97 11.67
CA ILE A 157 11.58 -15.60 12.15
C ILE A 157 10.18 -15.12 11.74
N PHE A 158 9.65 -15.65 10.65
CA PHE A 158 8.38 -15.22 10.08
C PHE A 158 7.19 -15.74 10.88
N PRO A 159 6.21 -14.89 11.23
CA PRO A 159 5.01 -15.33 11.93
C PRO A 159 4.08 -16.12 11.01
N HIS A 160 3.29 -17.00 11.60
CA HIS A 160 2.15 -17.59 10.91
C HIS A 160 1.11 -16.49 10.60
N GLY A 161 0.73 -16.35 9.34
CA GLY A 161 -0.24 -15.34 8.92
C GLY A 161 0.37 -13.94 8.76
N VAL A 162 0.75 -13.63 7.53
CA VAL A 162 1.16 -12.30 7.10
C VAL A 162 0.06 -11.68 6.23
N PRO A 163 0.01 -10.34 6.09
CA PRO A 163 -0.93 -9.70 5.17
C PRO A 163 -0.82 -10.26 3.74
N ALA A 164 -1.94 -10.30 3.00
CA ALA A 164 -2.03 -10.94 1.67
C ALA A 164 -1.01 -10.41 0.64
N ARG A 165 -0.54 -9.16 0.82
CA ARG A 165 0.45 -8.51 -0.06
C ARG A 165 1.88 -8.60 0.46
N VAL A 166 2.14 -9.55 1.34
CA VAL A 166 3.47 -9.80 1.92
C VAL A 166 3.87 -11.23 1.61
N SER A 167 4.99 -11.39 0.95
CA SER A 167 5.66 -12.68 0.74
C SER A 167 6.90 -12.78 1.60
N CYS A 168 7.10 -13.91 2.28
CA CYS A 168 8.29 -14.16 3.10
C CYS A 168 9.34 -14.93 2.28
N GLU A 169 10.59 -14.52 2.38
CA GLU A 169 11.72 -15.16 1.70
C GLU A 169 12.87 -15.42 2.71
N HIS A 170 13.22 -16.66 2.92
CA HIS A 170 14.46 -17.02 3.61
C HIS A 170 15.64 -16.92 2.63
N SER A 171 16.72 -16.25 3.01
CA SER A 171 17.93 -16.12 2.20
C SER A 171 19.17 -16.08 3.09
N ASP A 172 20.03 -17.10 2.97
CA ASP A 172 21.34 -17.16 3.62
C ASP A 172 22.41 -17.44 2.55
N PRO A 173 23.34 -16.50 2.29
CA PRO A 173 23.45 -15.18 2.93
C PRO A 173 22.33 -14.20 2.47
N VAL A 174 21.87 -13.39 3.40
CA VAL A 174 20.69 -12.52 3.17
C VAL A 174 20.84 -11.54 2.01
N HIS A 175 22.07 -11.02 1.78
CA HIS A 175 22.36 -10.10 0.69
C HIS A 175 22.21 -10.72 -0.72
N ALA A 176 22.22 -12.06 -0.84
CA ALA A 176 22.05 -12.75 -2.11
C ALA A 176 20.64 -12.48 -2.72
N ALA A 177 19.64 -12.23 -1.87
CA ALA A 177 18.30 -11.87 -2.30
C ALA A 177 18.24 -10.57 -3.12
N VAL A 178 19.17 -9.63 -2.91
CA VAL A 178 19.19 -8.34 -3.63
C VAL A 178 19.19 -8.53 -5.15
N ASN A 179 19.85 -9.55 -5.68
CA ASN A 179 19.91 -9.80 -7.12
C ASN A 179 18.57 -10.23 -7.74
N ARG A 180 17.66 -10.80 -6.92
CA ARG A 180 16.35 -11.33 -7.34
C ARG A 180 15.21 -10.34 -7.18
N LEU A 181 15.43 -9.19 -6.51
CA LEU A 181 14.40 -8.18 -6.31
C LEU A 181 13.80 -7.70 -7.63
N SER A 182 12.52 -7.41 -7.64
CA SER A 182 11.84 -6.77 -8.77
C SER A 182 12.46 -5.41 -9.07
N SER A 183 12.54 -5.05 -10.35
CA SER A 183 12.94 -3.70 -10.75
C SER A 183 11.96 -2.67 -10.19
N GLY A 184 12.46 -1.53 -9.72
CA GLY A 184 11.67 -0.52 -9.04
C GLY A 184 11.43 -0.78 -7.55
N SER A 185 12.06 -1.81 -6.96
CA SER A 185 11.93 -2.09 -5.53
C SER A 185 12.52 -0.97 -4.67
N GLN A 186 11.72 -0.50 -3.72
CA GLN A 186 12.20 0.32 -2.60
C GLN A 186 12.75 -0.61 -1.53
N VAL A 187 14.00 -0.41 -1.11
CA VAL A 187 14.68 -1.33 -0.20
C VAL A 187 14.77 -0.74 1.21
N LEU A 188 14.38 -1.52 2.21
CA LEU A 188 14.51 -1.21 3.62
C LEU A 188 15.40 -2.24 4.31
N ILE A 189 16.42 -1.77 5.01
CA ILE A 189 17.47 -2.62 5.59
C ILE A 189 17.48 -2.46 7.11
N MET A 190 17.18 -3.57 7.80
CA MET A 190 17.17 -3.71 9.26
C MET A 190 17.41 -5.17 9.66
N SER A 191 18.43 -5.77 9.03
CA SER A 191 18.74 -7.19 9.15
C SER A 191 19.11 -7.58 10.58
N PHE A 192 19.34 -8.86 10.81
CA PHE A 192 19.66 -9.40 12.13
C PHE A 192 20.94 -8.82 12.74
N SER A 193 21.93 -8.52 11.92
CA SER A 193 23.23 -8.01 12.37
C SER A 193 23.71 -6.80 11.55
N HIS A 194 24.64 -6.04 12.15
CA HIS A 194 25.32 -4.94 11.44
C HIS A 194 26.14 -5.44 10.24
N ALA A 195 26.66 -6.65 10.31
CA ALA A 195 27.43 -7.24 9.19
C ALA A 195 26.50 -7.52 8.01
N GLU A 196 25.36 -8.14 8.25
CA GLU A 196 24.33 -8.35 7.22
C GLU A 196 23.84 -7.03 6.63
N ASP A 197 23.53 -6.03 7.47
CA ASP A 197 23.12 -4.70 7.01
C ASP A 197 24.15 -4.10 6.05
N LEU A 198 25.43 -4.19 6.38
CA LEU A 198 26.52 -3.68 5.55
C LEU A 198 26.60 -4.41 4.21
N ASP A 199 26.47 -5.73 4.22
CA ASP A 199 26.55 -6.55 3.00
C ASP A 199 25.30 -6.36 2.11
N VAL A 200 24.10 -6.20 2.68
CA VAL A 200 22.90 -5.84 1.93
C VAL A 200 23.03 -4.45 1.29
N VAL A 201 23.55 -3.45 2.03
CA VAL A 201 23.82 -2.11 1.48
C VAL A 201 24.81 -2.21 0.32
N ALA A 202 25.91 -2.94 0.49
CA ALA A 202 26.93 -3.13 -0.56
C ALA A 202 26.31 -3.79 -1.81
N ALA A 203 25.51 -4.84 -1.64
CA ALA A 203 24.82 -5.51 -2.74
C ALA A 203 23.83 -4.58 -3.46
N CYS A 204 23.05 -3.77 -2.72
CA CYS A 204 22.16 -2.76 -3.30
C CYS A 204 22.93 -1.73 -4.13
N LEU A 205 24.04 -1.21 -3.61
CA LEU A 205 24.88 -0.24 -4.33
C LEU A 205 25.53 -0.86 -5.58
N GLN A 206 25.98 -2.12 -5.50
CA GLN A 206 26.50 -2.85 -6.64
C GLN A 206 25.43 -3.03 -7.72
N ARG A 207 24.20 -3.44 -7.34
CA ARG A 207 23.08 -3.55 -8.27
C ARG A 207 22.74 -2.19 -8.87
N GLN A 208 22.75 -1.14 -8.07
CA GLN A 208 22.44 0.22 -8.52
C GLN A 208 23.46 0.73 -9.55
N ARG A 209 24.75 0.37 -9.38
CA ARG A 209 25.83 0.66 -10.35
C ARG A 209 25.56 0.01 -11.72
N VAL A 210 25.01 -1.21 -11.72
CA VAL A 210 24.82 -2.01 -12.92
C VAL A 210 23.45 -1.74 -13.59
N ARG A 211 22.37 -1.64 -12.79
CA ARG A 211 21.00 -1.60 -13.29
C ARG A 211 20.31 -0.24 -13.09
N GLY A 212 20.68 0.52 -12.06
CA GLY A 212 20.05 1.80 -11.73
C GLY A 212 18.57 1.71 -11.35
N ASP A 213 18.10 0.55 -10.90
CA ASP A 213 16.69 0.20 -10.82
C ASP A 213 16.11 0.13 -9.39
N LEU A 214 16.87 0.58 -8.39
CA LEU A 214 16.41 0.69 -6.99
C LEU A 214 16.16 2.17 -6.66
N PRO A 215 14.91 2.65 -6.68
CA PRO A 215 14.60 4.07 -6.50
C PRO A 215 14.88 4.58 -5.08
N PHE A 216 14.89 3.68 -4.10
CA PHE A 216 15.13 4.03 -2.69
C PHE A 216 15.88 2.92 -1.96
N ILE A 217 16.89 3.29 -1.18
CA ILE A 217 17.64 2.41 -0.29
C ILE A 217 17.66 3.06 1.09
N GLY A 218 16.91 2.52 2.04
CA GLY A 218 16.80 3.00 3.40
C GLY A 218 17.45 2.04 4.40
N LEU A 219 18.32 2.55 5.26
CA LEU A 219 18.98 1.79 6.32
C LEU A 219 18.52 2.27 7.69
N ILE A 220 18.07 1.35 8.54
CA ILE A 220 17.81 1.67 9.94
C ILE A 220 19.13 1.91 10.69
N GLY A 221 19.20 2.97 11.47
CA GLY A 221 20.37 3.25 12.26
C GLY A 221 20.46 4.69 12.73
N SER A 222 21.66 5.06 13.18
CA SER A 222 22.01 6.40 13.60
C SER A 222 23.00 7.04 12.62
N LYS A 223 23.20 8.35 12.72
CA LYS A 223 24.26 9.04 11.98
C LYS A 223 25.65 8.42 12.27
N THR A 224 25.87 7.96 13.51
CA THR A 224 27.12 7.27 13.89
C THR A 224 27.27 5.91 13.20
N LYS A 225 26.21 5.09 13.13
CA LYS A 225 26.24 3.83 12.37
C LYS A 225 26.54 4.09 10.91
N TRP A 226 25.88 5.08 10.30
CA TRP A 226 26.09 5.42 8.91
C TRP A 226 27.53 5.92 8.62
N ALA A 227 28.10 6.75 9.50
CA ALA A 227 29.49 7.20 9.35
C ALA A 227 30.48 6.02 9.32
N ARG A 228 30.29 5.01 10.19
CA ARG A 228 31.11 3.79 10.19
C ARG A 228 30.91 2.96 8.92
N PHE A 229 29.66 2.81 8.48
CA PHE A 229 29.35 2.07 7.24
C PHE A 229 29.94 2.75 6.01
N ARG A 230 29.83 4.07 5.91
CA ARG A 230 30.46 4.84 4.82
C ARG A 230 31.94 4.55 4.70
N HIS A 231 32.67 4.64 5.79
CA HIS A 231 34.10 4.35 5.79
C HIS A 231 34.42 2.93 5.29
N GLN A 232 33.67 1.92 5.75
CA GLN A 232 33.85 0.53 5.32
C GLN A 232 33.48 0.32 3.84
N LEU A 233 32.46 0.99 3.36
CA LEU A 233 32.02 0.93 1.95
C LEU A 233 32.99 1.68 1.02
N GLU A 234 33.53 2.80 1.46
CA GLU A 234 34.62 3.52 0.76
C GLU A 234 35.84 2.62 0.59
N ALA A 235 36.22 1.89 1.65
CA ALA A 235 37.32 0.88 1.60
C ALA A 235 37.01 -0.30 0.64
N ARG A 236 35.73 -0.59 0.38
CA ARG A 236 35.27 -1.56 -0.64
C ARG A 236 35.14 -0.96 -2.05
N GLY A 237 35.54 0.30 -2.27
CA GLY A 237 35.57 0.96 -3.57
C GLY A 237 34.25 1.62 -4.01
N PHE A 238 33.35 1.92 -3.07
CA PHE A 238 32.17 2.74 -3.36
C PHE A 238 32.49 4.24 -3.26
N THR A 239 32.03 5.00 -4.24
CA THR A 239 32.25 6.44 -4.30
C THR A 239 31.25 7.20 -3.39
N THR A 240 31.61 8.42 -2.99
CA THR A 240 30.71 9.30 -2.22
C THR A 240 29.37 9.52 -2.93
N HIS A 241 29.36 9.59 -4.26
CA HIS A 241 28.12 9.71 -5.05
C HIS A 241 27.22 8.48 -4.92
N GLU A 242 27.79 7.27 -4.97
CA GLU A 242 27.00 6.05 -4.75
C GLU A 242 26.46 5.97 -3.33
N LEU A 243 27.29 6.30 -2.34
CA LEU A 243 26.89 6.31 -0.93
C LEU A 243 25.77 7.33 -0.63
N SER A 244 25.67 8.42 -1.39
CA SER A 244 24.58 9.40 -1.23
C SER A 244 23.20 8.85 -1.61
N ARG A 245 23.12 7.70 -2.28
CA ARG A 245 21.86 7.02 -2.61
C ARG A 245 21.23 6.29 -1.42
N VAL A 246 21.98 6.14 -0.32
CA VAL A 246 21.49 5.47 0.88
C VAL A 246 20.99 6.50 1.88
N THR A 247 19.74 6.36 2.29
CA THR A 247 19.12 7.16 3.34
C THR A 247 19.33 6.48 4.70
N CYS A 248 20.12 7.11 5.58
CA CYS A 248 20.33 6.64 6.96
C CYS A 248 20.49 7.83 7.91
N PRO A 249 19.70 7.92 8.98
CA PRO A 249 18.61 7.02 9.38
C PRO A 249 17.41 7.10 8.43
N VAL A 250 16.75 5.96 8.21
CA VAL A 250 15.49 5.89 7.46
C VAL A 250 14.31 6.31 8.35
N GLY A 251 13.29 6.92 7.75
CA GLY A 251 12.10 7.47 8.38
C GLY A 251 11.93 8.96 8.13
N VAL A 252 10.71 9.46 8.13
CA VAL A 252 10.44 10.89 7.95
C VAL A 252 11.01 11.69 9.11
N GLU A 253 11.58 12.85 8.80
CA GLU A 253 12.16 13.76 9.78
C GLU A 253 11.09 14.30 10.73
N GLY A 254 11.47 14.53 11.99
CA GLY A 254 10.59 15.06 13.04
C GLY A 254 9.93 13.99 13.92
N ILE A 255 9.86 12.74 13.48
CA ILE A 255 9.38 11.63 14.30
C ILE A 255 10.56 10.98 15.01
N GLN A 256 10.64 11.20 16.35
CA GLN A 256 11.70 10.64 17.18
C GLN A 256 11.09 9.67 18.20
N SER A 257 11.35 8.36 18.02
CA SER A 257 10.90 7.33 18.95
C SER A 257 11.78 6.09 18.80
N LYS A 258 11.80 5.28 19.89
CA LYS A 258 12.42 3.94 19.87
C LYS A 258 11.36 2.82 19.83
N LEU A 259 10.07 3.18 19.83
CA LEU A 259 8.98 2.21 19.73
C LEU A 259 8.91 1.67 18.30
N PRO A 260 8.90 0.34 18.11
CA PRO A 260 8.87 -0.29 16.79
C PRO A 260 7.73 0.20 15.90
N GLU A 261 6.55 0.39 16.46
CA GLU A 261 5.34 0.83 15.75
C GLU A 261 5.48 2.27 15.23
N VAL A 262 6.09 3.17 16.03
CA VAL A 262 6.32 4.56 15.62
C VAL A 262 7.39 4.64 14.54
N ILE A 263 8.47 3.86 14.67
CA ILE A 263 9.50 3.74 13.63
C ILE A 263 8.88 3.21 12.34
N ALA A 264 8.04 2.18 12.43
CA ALA A 264 7.36 1.59 11.27
C ALA A 264 6.50 2.63 10.53
N VAL A 265 5.72 3.43 11.24
CA VAL A 265 4.90 4.51 10.64
C VAL A 265 5.78 5.56 9.97
N ALA A 266 6.88 5.99 10.61
CA ALA A 266 7.81 6.96 10.05
C ALA A 266 8.45 6.45 8.75
N MET A 267 8.81 5.15 8.71
CA MET A 267 9.39 4.51 7.52
C MET A 267 8.37 4.36 6.40
N ALA A 268 7.14 3.91 6.72
CA ALA A 268 6.05 3.80 5.75
C ALA A 268 5.71 5.16 5.12
N ALA A 269 5.65 6.23 5.93
CA ALA A 269 5.45 7.58 5.44
C ALA A 269 6.56 8.04 4.49
N GLN A 270 7.81 7.65 4.75
CA GLN A 270 8.92 7.95 3.85
C GLN A 270 8.81 7.20 2.51
N LEU A 271 8.40 5.94 2.53
CA LEU A 271 8.15 5.17 1.30
C LEU A 271 7.03 5.79 0.46
N LEU A 272 5.94 6.24 1.09
CA LEU A 272 4.82 6.91 0.40
C LEU A 272 5.24 8.20 -0.31
N ARG A 273 6.26 8.91 0.20
CA ARG A 273 6.82 10.11 -0.46
C ARG A 273 7.58 9.80 -1.75
N GLN A 274 7.87 8.53 -2.02
CA GLN A 274 8.54 8.07 -3.24
C GLN A 274 7.53 7.57 -4.31
N LEU A 275 6.21 7.59 -4.01
CA LEU A 275 5.15 7.28 -4.96
C LEU A 275 4.91 8.45 -5.92
#